data_a1b20071c78f23a1ba9bcf144764c6fa
#
_entry.id   a1b20071c78f23a1ba9bcf144764c6fa
#
_cell.length_a   1.000
_cell.length_b   1.000
_cell.length_c   1.000
_cell.angle_alpha   90.00
_cell.angle_beta   90.00
_cell.angle_gamma   90.00
#
_symmetry.space_group_name_H-M   'P 1'
#
loop_
_entity.id
_entity.type
_entity.pdbx_description
1 polymer ?
#
loop_
_entity_poly.entity_id
_entity_poly.type
_entity_poly.pdbx_seq_one_letter_code
_entity_poly.pdbx_strand_id
1 'polypeptide(L)'
;MVSTNYAPEHAGIGPYATQIAEHWASTGHDAHVLAGMPHYPAWSVEPEYRGVLRRTEKRAGVTVHRRAHTVPPRQTALRRALFEGSILLHGAAAPPRMPKPDLVMAQMPSLAGGVTAARLAARWKVPFVPVVQDLMGAAAAQSGISGGDKAAAFAGRAEAYALKRATLVGVIHETFVDRVVAMGVDPAKIRLVPNWSHVAKPTKPRGETRHHLGWAPGQTVVLHSGNMGLKQGLEVLVGAARLDPEVRFVLMGDGSQRAALASMAADVPNLDIIPPAADNGFPDVLAAADVLAVTQHAAVLDMSVPSKLTSYFQAGRPVVASVAAQGGTAQEVRRSGAGVLVPPEDPEALLEAVRSLAGDPEGADALGAAGPVHVAAHLSREAGLARIDALVDEALGGNRP
;
A
#
# COMPACT_ATOMS: atom_id res chain seq x y z
N MET A 1 10.11 -6.92 16.05
CA MET A 1 9.90 -6.17 14.78
C MET A 1 10.16 -4.68 14.98
N VAL A 2 10.63 -3.97 13.94
CA VAL A 2 10.72 -2.49 13.90
C VAL A 2 9.78 -1.99 12.82
N SER A 3 8.80 -1.16 13.18
CA SER A 3 7.87 -0.53 12.25
C SER A 3 7.49 0.86 12.77
N THR A 4 7.68 1.90 11.98
CA THR A 4 7.31 3.26 12.40
C THR A 4 5.81 3.36 12.66
N ASN A 5 5.00 2.73 11.80
CA ASN A 5 3.55 2.67 11.90
C ASN A 5 3.11 1.33 12.49
N TYR A 6 2.19 1.37 13.43
CA TYR A 6 1.61 0.21 14.12
C TYR A 6 0.25 0.58 14.72
N ALA A 7 -0.60 -0.40 15.03
CA ALA A 7 -1.89 -0.14 15.66
C ALA A 7 -1.79 0.92 16.79
N PRO A 8 -2.75 1.86 16.91
CA PRO A 8 -4.09 1.86 16.31
C PRO A 8 -4.18 2.41 14.88
N GLU A 9 -3.06 2.73 14.23
CA GLU A 9 -3.06 3.24 12.85
C GLU A 9 -3.66 2.20 11.89
N HIS A 10 -4.69 2.63 11.15
CA HIS A 10 -5.50 1.77 10.28
C HIS A 10 -5.16 1.91 8.78
N ALA A 11 -4.15 2.68 8.44
CA ALA A 11 -3.76 2.96 7.07
C ALA A 11 -2.25 2.73 6.82
N GLY A 12 -1.85 2.68 5.56
CA GLY A 12 -0.48 2.44 5.14
C GLY A 12 0.05 1.07 5.56
N ILE A 13 1.26 1.02 6.09
CA ILE A 13 1.91 -0.23 6.55
C ILE A 13 1.48 -0.67 7.95
N GLY A 14 0.80 0.20 8.71
CA GLY A 14 0.36 -0.08 10.08
C GLY A 14 -0.44 -1.38 10.20
N PRO A 15 -1.48 -1.61 9.40
CA PRO A 15 -2.25 -2.85 9.41
C PRO A 15 -1.42 -4.11 9.18
N TYR A 16 -0.47 -4.09 8.22
CA TYR A 16 0.39 -5.24 7.94
C TYR A 16 1.33 -5.54 9.11
N ALA A 17 2.01 -4.52 9.64
CA ALA A 17 2.87 -4.67 10.80
C ALA A 17 2.10 -5.20 12.02
N THR A 18 0.87 -4.72 12.22
CA THR A 18 0.00 -5.16 13.30
C THR A 18 -0.39 -6.62 13.14
N GLN A 19 -0.91 -6.99 11.97
CA GLN A 19 -1.37 -8.36 11.70
C GLN A 19 -0.23 -9.39 11.79
N ILE A 20 0.97 -9.05 11.33
CA ILE A 20 2.15 -9.91 11.46
C ILE A 20 2.50 -10.13 12.95
N ALA A 21 2.60 -9.07 13.74
CA ALA A 21 3.00 -9.19 15.13
C ALA A 21 1.93 -9.89 15.99
N GLU A 22 0.65 -9.61 15.74
CA GLU A 22 -0.47 -10.28 16.42
C GLU A 22 -0.56 -11.76 16.04
N HIS A 23 -0.29 -12.10 14.78
CA HIS A 23 -0.20 -13.48 14.33
C HIS A 23 0.89 -14.23 15.12
N TRP A 24 2.09 -13.68 15.20
CA TRP A 24 3.18 -14.30 15.97
C TRP A 24 2.83 -14.44 17.45
N ALA A 25 2.21 -13.43 18.06
CA ALA A 25 1.77 -13.54 19.46
C ALA A 25 0.70 -14.64 19.64
N SER A 26 -0.24 -14.77 18.69
CA SER A 26 -1.29 -15.79 18.72
C SER A 26 -0.77 -17.21 18.48
N THR A 27 0.37 -17.35 17.80
CA THR A 27 1.04 -18.64 17.56
C THR A 27 2.10 -18.97 18.61
N GLY A 28 2.13 -18.22 19.73
CA GLY A 28 2.95 -18.54 20.90
C GLY A 28 4.33 -17.89 20.94
N HIS A 29 4.62 -16.95 20.02
CA HIS A 29 5.89 -16.21 20.03
C HIS A 29 5.83 -15.01 20.98
N ASP A 30 6.95 -14.69 21.63
CA ASP A 30 7.12 -13.44 22.40
C ASP A 30 7.39 -12.28 21.43
N ALA A 31 6.30 -11.68 20.93
CA ALA A 31 6.35 -10.65 19.91
C ALA A 31 6.55 -9.25 20.51
N HIS A 32 7.64 -8.60 20.13
CA HIS A 32 7.97 -7.23 20.49
C HIS A 32 7.99 -6.31 19.26
N VAL A 33 7.39 -5.14 19.36
CA VAL A 33 7.39 -4.13 18.29
C VAL A 33 7.97 -2.82 18.79
N LEU A 34 9.03 -2.34 18.15
CA LEU A 34 9.52 -0.97 18.31
C LEU A 34 8.81 -0.09 17.27
N ALA A 35 7.95 0.83 17.75
CA ALA A 35 7.11 1.67 16.92
C ALA A 35 7.24 3.16 17.24
N GLY A 36 6.83 4.02 16.29
CA GLY A 36 6.58 5.43 16.54
C GLY A 36 5.33 5.66 17.40
N MET A 37 5.11 6.92 17.83
CA MET A 37 3.81 7.33 18.34
C MET A 37 2.81 7.34 17.17
N PRO A 38 1.54 6.93 17.38
CA PRO A 38 0.52 6.94 16.33
C PRO A 38 0.30 8.35 15.76
N HIS A 39 0.36 8.48 14.43
CA HIS A 39 0.28 9.77 13.75
C HIS A 39 -0.30 9.70 12.34
N TYR A 40 -0.39 8.53 11.76
CA TYR A 40 -0.83 8.33 10.37
C TYR A 40 -2.27 7.76 10.33
N PRO A 41 -3.16 8.19 9.42
CA PRO A 41 -2.89 9.07 8.27
C PRO A 41 -2.99 10.59 8.53
N ALA A 42 -3.38 11.00 9.74
CA ALA A 42 -3.65 12.40 10.07
C ALA A 42 -2.40 13.30 10.10
N TRP A 43 -1.18 12.76 10.05
CA TRP A 43 0.08 13.47 10.25
C TRP A 43 0.10 14.34 11.51
N SER A 44 -0.52 13.84 12.56
CA SER A 44 -0.64 14.45 13.86
C SER A 44 -0.62 13.37 14.94
N VAL A 45 0.22 13.52 15.95
CA VAL A 45 0.28 12.56 17.06
C VAL A 45 -1.07 12.52 17.77
N GLU A 46 -1.62 11.32 17.95
CA GLU A 46 -2.89 11.11 18.65
C GLU A 46 -2.86 11.70 20.06
N PRO A 47 -3.98 12.29 20.54
CA PRO A 47 -4.02 13.05 21.77
C PRO A 47 -3.44 12.34 23.00
N GLU A 48 -3.70 11.04 23.14
CA GLU A 48 -3.25 10.23 24.30
C GLU A 48 -1.73 9.97 24.31
N TYR A 49 -1.03 10.21 23.19
CA TYR A 49 0.42 10.02 23.04
C TYR A 49 1.19 11.35 23.01
N ARG A 50 0.52 12.50 23.04
CA ARG A 50 1.17 13.81 23.02
C ARG A 50 2.00 14.03 24.26
N GLY A 51 3.21 14.55 24.09
CA GLY A 51 4.13 14.81 25.19
C GLY A 51 4.80 13.56 25.79
N VAL A 52 4.46 12.37 25.35
CA VAL A 52 5.04 11.12 25.83
C VAL A 52 6.31 10.80 25.04
N LEU A 53 7.47 10.71 25.72
CA LEU A 53 8.74 10.38 25.07
C LEU A 53 8.88 8.86 24.80
N ARG A 54 8.37 8.04 25.72
CA ARG A 54 8.44 6.57 25.65
C ARG A 54 7.21 5.98 26.32
N ARG A 55 6.65 4.96 25.68
CA ARG A 55 5.56 4.17 26.27
C ARG A 55 5.77 2.70 25.92
N THR A 56 5.57 1.81 26.86
CA THR A 56 5.48 0.37 26.61
C THR A 56 4.08 -0.07 26.97
N GLU A 57 3.40 -0.74 26.05
CA GLU A 57 2.03 -1.19 26.20
C GLU A 57 1.86 -2.59 25.63
N LYS A 58 0.84 -3.34 26.07
CA LYS A 58 0.48 -4.63 25.50
C LYS A 58 -0.79 -4.46 24.67
N ARG A 59 -0.77 -5.03 23.45
CA ARG A 59 -1.91 -5.04 22.53
C ARG A 59 -2.01 -6.40 21.88
N ALA A 60 -3.14 -7.10 22.01
CA ALA A 60 -3.38 -8.42 21.41
C ALA A 60 -2.19 -9.40 21.59
N GLY A 61 -1.62 -9.46 22.81
CA GLY A 61 -0.48 -10.32 23.12
C GLY A 61 0.89 -9.73 22.77
N VAL A 62 0.97 -8.71 21.95
CA VAL A 62 2.22 -8.06 21.51
C VAL A 62 2.69 -7.00 22.51
N THR A 63 3.99 -6.97 22.82
CA THR A 63 4.60 -5.89 23.60
C THR A 63 5.09 -4.79 22.67
N VAL A 64 4.44 -3.62 22.72
CA VAL A 64 4.73 -2.47 21.85
C VAL A 64 5.58 -1.44 22.60
N HIS A 65 6.77 -1.14 22.09
CA HIS A 65 7.69 -0.12 22.60
C HIS A 65 7.63 1.13 21.74
N ARG A 66 6.84 2.10 22.15
CA ARG A 66 6.70 3.36 21.41
C ARG A 66 7.80 4.34 21.72
N ARG A 67 8.17 5.12 20.71
CA ARG A 67 9.16 6.20 20.79
C ARG A 67 8.59 7.47 20.17
N ALA A 68 8.79 8.60 20.85
CA ALA A 68 8.49 9.89 20.29
C ALA A 68 9.32 10.15 19.04
N HIS A 69 8.72 10.87 18.11
CA HIS A 69 9.38 11.36 16.91
C HIS A 69 8.70 12.65 16.45
N THR A 70 9.38 13.42 15.61
CA THR A 70 8.82 14.65 15.04
C THR A 70 7.79 14.27 13.96
N VAL A 71 6.56 14.82 14.06
CA VAL A 71 5.53 14.65 13.04
C VAL A 71 5.27 16.00 12.37
N PRO A 72 5.83 16.27 11.19
CA PRO A 72 5.65 17.56 10.54
C PRO A 72 4.29 17.66 9.84
N PRO A 73 3.57 18.79 10.01
CA PRO A 73 2.23 18.97 9.39
C PRO A 73 2.28 19.15 7.87
N ARG A 74 3.44 19.47 7.31
CA ARG A 74 3.67 19.59 5.85
C ARG A 74 4.89 18.77 5.45
N GLN A 75 4.78 18.04 4.35
CA GLN A 75 5.84 17.17 3.83
C GLN A 75 6.78 17.95 2.92
N THR A 76 7.91 18.41 3.45
CA THR A 76 9.03 18.96 2.70
C THR A 76 10.27 18.08 2.90
N ALA A 77 11.25 18.12 2.00
CA ALA A 77 12.47 17.31 2.10
C ALA A 77 13.17 17.47 3.47
N LEU A 78 13.33 18.71 3.94
CA LEU A 78 13.96 18.99 5.24
C LEU A 78 13.13 18.42 6.41
N ARG A 79 11.81 18.60 6.39
CA ARG A 79 10.93 18.10 7.43
C ARG A 79 10.86 16.58 7.43
N ARG A 80 10.92 15.96 6.26
CA ARG A 80 11.05 14.51 6.16
C ARG A 80 12.37 14.00 6.73
N ALA A 81 13.49 14.70 6.48
CA ALA A 81 14.78 14.38 7.09
C ALA A 81 14.74 14.50 8.62
N LEU A 82 14.07 15.52 9.16
CA LEU A 82 13.87 15.68 10.61
C LEU A 82 13.00 14.55 11.20
N PHE A 83 11.94 14.14 10.50
CA PHE A 83 11.11 13.01 10.88
C PHE A 83 11.96 11.73 10.97
N GLU A 84 12.65 11.34 9.91
CA GLU A 84 13.52 10.15 9.88
C GLU A 84 14.66 10.25 10.90
N GLY A 85 15.32 11.42 11.01
CA GLY A 85 16.38 11.65 11.99
C GLY A 85 15.92 11.48 13.44
N SER A 86 14.72 11.94 13.77
CA SER A 86 14.15 11.77 15.12
C SER A 86 13.81 10.32 15.44
N ILE A 87 13.32 9.55 14.49
CA ILE A 87 13.07 8.09 14.64
C ILE A 87 14.39 7.35 14.89
N LEU A 88 15.43 7.66 14.08
CA LEU A 88 16.75 7.04 14.23
C LEU A 88 17.36 7.35 15.60
N LEU A 89 17.29 8.62 16.02
CA LEU A 89 17.83 9.05 17.30
C LEU A 89 17.15 8.32 18.46
N HIS A 90 15.83 8.33 18.51
CA HIS A 90 15.09 7.70 19.60
C HIS A 90 15.11 6.18 19.56
N GLY A 91 15.17 5.58 18.38
CA GLY A 91 15.29 4.12 18.22
C GLY A 91 16.67 3.59 18.59
N ALA A 92 17.74 4.27 18.16
CA ALA A 92 19.12 3.86 18.38
C ALA A 92 19.65 4.19 19.78
N ALA A 93 19.32 5.40 20.31
CA ALA A 93 19.81 5.86 21.61
C ALA A 93 19.16 5.17 22.82
N ALA A 94 17.97 4.61 22.62
CA ALA A 94 17.23 3.98 23.71
C ALA A 94 16.55 2.68 23.22
N PRO A 95 17.34 1.64 22.97
CA PRO A 95 16.78 0.34 22.61
C PRO A 95 15.80 -0.14 23.69
N PRO A 96 14.75 -0.88 23.30
CA PRO A 96 13.80 -1.40 24.27
C PRO A 96 14.50 -2.36 25.24
N ARG A 97 14.08 -2.32 26.51
CA ARG A 97 14.48 -3.32 27.49
C ARG A 97 13.63 -4.57 27.27
N MET A 98 14.21 -5.58 26.65
CA MET A 98 13.55 -6.85 26.31
C MET A 98 14.60 -7.97 26.32
N PRO A 99 14.20 -9.23 26.42
CA PRO A 99 15.09 -10.37 26.16
C PRO A 99 15.78 -10.25 24.80
N LYS A 100 16.91 -10.92 24.63
CA LYS A 100 17.56 -11.02 23.31
C LYS A 100 16.60 -11.72 22.35
N PRO A 101 16.22 -11.09 21.22
CA PRO A 101 15.35 -11.75 20.26
C PRO A 101 16.11 -12.78 19.43
N ASP A 102 15.41 -13.72 18.82
CA ASP A 102 15.98 -14.68 17.87
C ASP A 102 16.17 -14.06 16.49
N LEU A 103 15.34 -13.06 16.12
CA LEU A 103 15.36 -12.38 14.84
C LEU A 103 14.89 -10.94 14.98
N VAL A 104 15.40 -10.05 14.12
CA VAL A 104 14.89 -8.69 13.94
C VAL A 104 14.30 -8.54 12.55
N MET A 105 13.02 -8.23 12.45
CA MET A 105 12.34 -7.83 11.20
C MET A 105 12.14 -6.33 11.17
N ALA A 106 12.21 -5.72 9.98
CA ALA A 106 11.81 -4.33 9.76
C ALA A 106 10.75 -4.23 8.69
N GLN A 107 9.72 -3.40 8.92
CA GLN A 107 8.82 -2.94 7.88
C GLN A 107 9.36 -1.62 7.33
N MET A 108 9.78 -1.62 6.07
CA MET A 108 10.25 -0.42 5.38
C MET A 108 9.11 0.13 4.50
N PRO A 109 8.79 1.43 4.61
CA PRO A 109 9.60 2.48 3.97
C PRO A 109 10.33 3.42 4.94
N SER A 110 10.27 3.29 6.25
CA SER A 110 11.09 4.16 7.10
C SER A 110 12.56 3.80 7.01
N LEU A 111 13.36 4.72 6.47
CA LEU A 111 14.81 4.60 6.39
C LEU A 111 15.42 4.42 7.78
N ALA A 112 14.97 5.25 8.71
CA ALA A 112 15.42 5.21 10.10
C ALA A 112 15.01 3.91 10.80
N GLY A 113 13.83 3.38 10.50
CA GLY A 113 13.36 2.08 10.97
C GLY A 113 14.25 0.94 10.48
N GLY A 114 14.55 0.90 9.19
CA GLY A 114 15.45 -0.09 8.58
C GLY A 114 16.88 -0.03 9.16
N VAL A 115 17.46 1.17 9.26
CA VAL A 115 18.80 1.36 9.86
C VAL A 115 18.82 0.98 11.34
N THR A 116 17.77 1.35 12.09
CA THR A 116 17.63 0.98 13.51
C THR A 116 17.59 -0.53 13.68
N ALA A 117 16.76 -1.22 12.88
CA ALA A 117 16.62 -2.68 12.91
C ALA A 117 17.94 -3.38 12.58
N ALA A 118 18.64 -2.94 11.52
CA ALA A 118 19.95 -3.48 11.15
C ALA A 118 20.98 -3.34 12.26
N ARG A 119 21.00 -2.18 12.97
CA ARG A 119 21.90 -1.96 14.12
C ARG A 119 21.53 -2.80 15.33
N LEU A 120 20.24 -2.96 15.63
CA LEU A 120 19.78 -3.82 16.71
C LEU A 120 20.12 -5.29 16.45
N ALA A 121 19.89 -5.78 15.23
CA ALA A 121 20.27 -7.14 14.83
C ALA A 121 21.78 -7.39 14.98
N ALA A 122 22.60 -6.45 14.51
CA ALA A 122 24.05 -6.52 14.64
C ALA A 122 24.49 -6.51 16.12
N ARG A 123 23.86 -5.66 16.97
CA ARG A 123 24.14 -5.60 18.42
C ARG A 123 23.81 -6.91 19.13
N TRP A 124 22.70 -7.54 18.79
CA TRP A 124 22.27 -8.81 19.38
C TRP A 124 22.88 -10.04 18.69
N LYS A 125 23.54 -9.83 17.53
CA LYS A 125 24.10 -10.91 16.69
C LYS A 125 23.03 -11.94 16.32
N VAL A 126 21.95 -11.44 15.69
CA VAL A 126 20.80 -12.24 15.25
C VAL A 126 20.47 -11.93 13.79
N PRO A 127 19.77 -12.82 13.07
CA PRO A 127 19.31 -12.57 11.71
C PRO A 127 18.50 -11.26 11.60
N PHE A 128 18.64 -10.60 10.44
CA PHE A 128 17.90 -9.38 10.09
C PHE A 128 17.13 -9.59 8.80
N VAL A 129 15.82 -9.31 8.83
CA VAL A 129 14.90 -9.49 7.70
C VAL A 129 14.10 -8.21 7.48
N PRO A 130 14.52 -7.31 6.58
CA PRO A 130 13.68 -6.20 6.12
C PRO A 130 12.63 -6.69 5.12
N VAL A 131 11.41 -6.14 5.23
CA VAL A 131 10.34 -6.24 4.23
C VAL A 131 10.21 -4.89 3.56
N VAL A 132 10.52 -4.83 2.27
CA VAL A 132 10.53 -3.60 1.46
C VAL A 132 9.13 -3.36 0.91
N GLN A 133 8.46 -2.36 1.48
CA GLN A 133 7.12 -1.93 1.07
C GLN A 133 7.19 -0.79 0.03
N ASP A 134 8.27 0.00 0.06
CA ASP A 134 8.55 1.09 -0.86
C ASP A 134 10.04 1.41 -0.82
N LEU A 135 10.56 2.07 -1.87
CA LEU A 135 11.95 2.50 -1.99
C LEU A 135 12.03 4.03 -2.00
N MET A 136 12.39 4.59 -0.86
CA MET A 136 12.38 6.04 -0.61
C MET A 136 13.42 6.81 -1.45
N GLY A 137 14.55 6.19 -1.77
CA GLY A 137 15.56 6.79 -2.62
C GLY A 137 15.03 7.08 -4.03
N ALA A 138 14.30 6.14 -4.61
CA ALA A 138 13.65 6.28 -5.90
C ALA A 138 12.50 7.32 -5.85
N ALA A 139 11.68 7.29 -4.80
CA ALA A 139 10.58 8.24 -4.62
C ALA A 139 11.07 9.69 -4.47
N ALA A 140 12.20 9.92 -3.78
CA ALA A 140 12.80 11.24 -3.61
C ALA A 140 13.35 11.79 -4.91
N ALA A 141 14.01 10.96 -5.73
CA ALA A 141 14.56 11.36 -7.03
C ALA A 141 13.47 11.83 -8.02
N GLN A 142 12.27 11.25 -7.93
CA GLN A 142 11.14 11.58 -8.82
C GLN A 142 10.25 12.71 -8.30
N SER A 143 10.48 13.19 -7.08
CA SER A 143 9.63 14.24 -6.48
C SER A 143 9.78 15.62 -7.09
N GLY A 144 10.82 15.87 -7.92
CA GLY A 144 11.08 17.16 -8.57
C GLY A 144 11.38 18.31 -7.61
N ILE A 145 11.61 18.04 -6.33
CA ILE A 145 11.84 19.06 -5.31
C ILE A 145 13.29 19.54 -5.40
N SER A 146 13.49 20.86 -5.41
CA SER A 146 14.84 21.48 -5.41
C SER A 146 15.69 20.94 -4.24
N GLY A 147 16.88 20.40 -4.54
CA GLY A 147 17.73 19.71 -3.56
C GLY A 147 17.40 18.22 -3.38
N GLY A 148 16.45 17.67 -4.15
CA GLY A 148 16.01 16.27 -4.09
C GLY A 148 17.14 15.27 -4.37
N ASP A 149 18.08 15.56 -5.26
CA ASP A 149 19.15 14.63 -5.64
C ASP A 149 20.08 14.25 -4.47
N LYS A 150 20.45 15.22 -3.62
CA LYS A 150 21.24 14.94 -2.43
C LYS A 150 20.47 14.15 -1.38
N ALA A 151 19.22 14.50 -1.20
CA ALA A 151 18.32 13.76 -0.28
C ALA A 151 18.07 12.35 -0.79
N ALA A 152 17.83 12.17 -2.09
CA ALA A 152 17.67 10.87 -2.74
C ALA A 152 18.93 10.00 -2.61
N ALA A 153 20.13 10.58 -2.84
CA ALA A 153 21.38 9.87 -2.68
C ALA A 153 21.65 9.44 -1.22
N PHE A 154 21.30 10.29 -0.25
CA PHE A 154 21.39 9.93 1.18
C PHE A 154 20.42 8.83 1.53
N ALA A 155 19.16 8.94 1.10
CA ALA A 155 18.13 7.92 1.30
C ALA A 155 18.57 6.58 0.71
N GLY A 156 19.02 6.54 -0.55
CA GLY A 156 19.51 5.33 -1.20
C GLY A 156 20.72 4.70 -0.49
N ARG A 157 21.62 5.51 0.09
CA ARG A 157 22.72 4.97 0.91
C ARG A 157 22.24 4.35 2.22
N ALA A 158 21.25 4.94 2.86
CA ALA A 158 20.66 4.42 4.09
C ALA A 158 19.88 3.11 3.83
N GLU A 159 19.14 3.05 2.72
CA GLU A 159 18.47 1.82 2.24
C GLU A 159 19.50 0.72 1.96
N ALA A 160 20.49 1.01 1.12
CA ALA A 160 21.55 0.06 0.80
C ALA A 160 22.32 -0.41 2.04
N TYR A 161 22.55 0.48 3.02
CA TYR A 161 23.16 0.10 4.30
C TYR A 161 22.36 -0.93 5.05
N ALA A 162 21.03 -0.77 5.15
CA ALA A 162 20.17 -1.71 5.82
C ALA A 162 20.04 -3.02 5.03
N LEU A 163 19.74 -2.94 3.72
CA LEU A 163 19.49 -4.10 2.87
C LEU A 163 20.71 -5.01 2.71
N LYS A 164 21.93 -4.45 2.56
CA LYS A 164 23.18 -5.24 2.48
C LYS A 164 23.48 -6.06 3.75
N ARG A 165 22.94 -5.66 4.91
CA ARG A 165 23.10 -6.36 6.18
C ARG A 165 22.05 -7.41 6.44
N ALA A 166 21.07 -7.52 5.54
CA ALA A 166 20.00 -8.49 5.68
C ALA A 166 20.51 -9.93 5.52
N THR A 167 19.95 -10.82 6.30
CA THR A 167 20.05 -12.27 6.12
C THR A 167 19.23 -12.67 4.89
N LEU A 168 17.97 -12.24 4.85
CA LEU A 168 17.05 -12.31 3.72
C LEU A 168 16.33 -10.96 3.57
N VAL A 169 15.84 -10.66 2.37
CA VAL A 169 15.08 -9.46 2.05
C VAL A 169 13.72 -9.85 1.48
N GLY A 170 12.65 -9.49 2.15
CA GLY A 170 11.31 -9.58 1.60
C GLY A 170 11.01 -8.38 0.69
N VAL A 171 10.46 -8.61 -0.50
CA VAL A 171 9.94 -7.56 -1.39
C VAL A 171 8.47 -7.84 -1.69
N ILE A 172 7.64 -6.80 -1.70
CA ILE A 172 6.20 -6.99 -1.91
C ILE A 172 5.81 -7.18 -3.38
N HIS A 173 6.71 -6.88 -4.31
CA HIS A 173 6.48 -7.03 -5.74
C HIS A 173 7.80 -7.29 -6.49
N GLU A 174 7.71 -8.00 -7.61
CA GLU A 174 8.86 -8.36 -8.45
C GLU A 174 9.62 -7.14 -8.99
N THR A 175 8.92 -6.04 -9.27
CA THR A 175 9.54 -4.79 -9.74
C THR A 175 10.55 -4.18 -8.76
N PHE A 176 10.52 -4.59 -7.50
CA PHE A 176 11.53 -4.15 -6.52
C PHE A 176 12.83 -4.97 -6.59
N VAL A 177 12.81 -6.17 -7.18
CA VAL A 177 13.96 -7.09 -7.19
C VAL A 177 15.17 -6.43 -7.83
N ASP A 178 15.05 -5.94 -9.06
CA ASP A 178 16.18 -5.34 -9.79
C ASP A 178 16.77 -4.13 -9.06
N ARG A 179 15.92 -3.34 -8.41
CA ARG A 179 16.35 -2.17 -7.63
C ARG A 179 17.10 -2.57 -6.37
N VAL A 180 16.61 -3.58 -5.66
CA VAL A 180 17.27 -4.12 -4.46
C VAL A 180 18.61 -4.77 -4.85
N VAL A 181 18.69 -5.47 -5.98
CA VAL A 181 19.93 -6.00 -6.54
C VAL A 181 20.89 -4.86 -6.91
N ALA A 182 20.42 -3.80 -7.57
CA ALA A 182 21.22 -2.63 -7.90
C ALA A 182 21.79 -1.91 -6.66
N MET A 183 21.14 -2.05 -5.50
CA MET A 183 21.67 -1.57 -4.22
C MET A 183 22.77 -2.49 -3.63
N GLY A 184 23.08 -3.61 -4.30
CA GLY A 184 24.13 -4.56 -3.94
C GLY A 184 23.68 -5.67 -2.99
N VAL A 185 22.42 -6.06 -3.05
CA VAL A 185 21.89 -7.24 -2.39
C VAL A 185 22.04 -8.43 -3.34
N ASP A 186 22.48 -9.56 -2.81
CA ASP A 186 22.55 -10.81 -3.56
C ASP A 186 21.11 -11.28 -3.93
N PRO A 187 20.81 -11.53 -5.22
CA PRO A 187 19.51 -12.04 -5.65
C PRO A 187 19.04 -13.28 -4.90
N ALA A 188 19.98 -14.17 -4.50
CA ALA A 188 19.67 -15.38 -3.75
C ALA A 188 19.06 -15.11 -2.36
N LYS A 189 19.19 -13.90 -1.83
CA LYS A 189 18.61 -13.48 -0.55
C LYS A 189 17.23 -12.85 -0.66
N ILE A 190 16.71 -12.61 -1.88
CA ILE A 190 15.44 -11.91 -2.08
C ILE A 190 14.30 -12.92 -2.13
N ARG A 191 13.20 -12.60 -1.42
CA ARG A 191 11.98 -13.39 -1.40
C ARG A 191 10.77 -12.49 -1.69
N LEU A 192 9.86 -12.99 -2.51
CA LEU A 192 8.62 -12.29 -2.82
C LEU A 192 7.60 -12.54 -1.70
N VAL A 193 7.17 -11.48 -1.03
CA VAL A 193 6.19 -11.50 0.07
C VAL A 193 5.10 -10.43 -0.19
N PRO A 194 4.21 -10.65 -1.17
CA PRO A 194 3.18 -9.69 -1.54
C PRO A 194 2.31 -9.30 -0.35
N ASN A 195 1.91 -8.05 -0.34
CA ASN A 195 0.88 -7.59 0.57
C ASN A 195 -0.44 -8.31 0.30
N TRP A 196 -1.27 -8.44 1.33
CA TRP A 196 -2.58 -9.09 1.25
C TRP A 196 -3.72 -8.10 1.36
N SER A 197 -4.90 -8.49 0.93
CA SER A 197 -6.11 -7.70 1.12
C SER A 197 -6.52 -7.71 2.60
N HIS A 198 -6.80 -6.53 3.14
CA HIS A 198 -7.42 -6.34 4.45
C HIS A 198 -8.85 -5.79 4.31
N VAL A 199 -9.35 -5.71 3.09
CA VAL A 199 -10.73 -5.30 2.79
C VAL A 199 -11.64 -6.52 2.90
N ALA A 200 -12.71 -6.38 3.65
CA ALA A 200 -13.72 -7.42 3.81
C ALA A 200 -14.44 -7.72 2.48
N LYS A 201 -15.10 -8.86 2.42
CA LYS A 201 -16.02 -9.17 1.31
C LYS A 201 -17.25 -8.26 1.39
N PRO A 202 -17.86 -7.91 0.25
CA PRO A 202 -19.13 -7.22 0.22
C PRO A 202 -20.19 -7.99 1.01
N THR A 203 -21.03 -7.28 1.75
CA THR A 203 -22.06 -7.88 2.61
C THR A 203 -23.47 -7.55 2.17
N LYS A 204 -23.66 -6.44 1.45
CA LYS A 204 -24.97 -5.97 1.00
C LYS A 204 -25.28 -6.40 -0.43
N PRO A 205 -26.55 -6.64 -0.76
CA PRO A 205 -26.97 -6.80 -2.14
C PRO A 205 -26.61 -5.58 -2.98
N ARG A 206 -26.05 -5.82 -4.18
CA ARG A 206 -25.62 -4.77 -5.11
C ARG A 206 -26.69 -3.72 -5.39
N GLY A 207 -27.95 -4.16 -5.62
CA GLY A 207 -29.08 -3.27 -5.90
C GLY A 207 -29.42 -2.33 -4.74
N GLU A 208 -29.32 -2.80 -3.50
CA GLU A 208 -29.52 -1.98 -2.31
C GLU A 208 -28.48 -0.87 -2.21
N THR A 209 -27.22 -1.22 -2.40
CA THR A 209 -26.12 -0.24 -2.34
C THR A 209 -26.24 0.78 -3.48
N ARG A 210 -26.57 0.35 -4.71
CA ARG A 210 -26.82 1.25 -5.85
C ARG A 210 -27.96 2.23 -5.57
N HIS A 211 -29.07 1.75 -5.03
CA HIS A 211 -30.19 2.60 -4.67
C HIS A 211 -29.78 3.66 -3.63
N HIS A 212 -29.04 3.25 -2.61
CA HIS A 212 -28.54 4.17 -1.58
C HIS A 212 -27.58 5.24 -2.16
N LEU A 213 -26.77 4.88 -3.16
CA LEU A 213 -25.85 5.79 -3.84
C LEU A 213 -26.49 6.62 -4.94
N GLY A 214 -27.79 6.43 -5.22
CA GLY A 214 -28.49 7.11 -6.31
C GLY A 214 -28.04 6.66 -7.72
N TRP A 215 -27.50 5.45 -7.85
CA TRP A 215 -27.12 4.85 -9.13
C TRP A 215 -28.32 4.11 -9.74
N ALA A 216 -28.76 4.56 -10.91
CA ALA A 216 -29.95 4.00 -11.53
C ALA A 216 -29.78 2.52 -11.93
N PRO A 217 -30.86 1.71 -11.86
CA PRO A 217 -30.85 0.38 -12.45
C PRO A 217 -30.47 0.42 -13.93
N GLY A 218 -29.56 -0.46 -14.36
CA GLY A 218 -29.11 -0.52 -15.76
C GLY A 218 -28.10 0.56 -16.18
N GLN A 219 -27.83 1.57 -15.35
CA GLN A 219 -26.78 2.56 -15.62
C GLN A 219 -25.40 1.94 -15.46
N THR A 220 -24.54 2.06 -16.46
CA THR A 220 -23.13 1.65 -16.34
C THR A 220 -22.39 2.64 -15.43
N VAL A 221 -21.80 2.13 -14.34
CA VAL A 221 -21.03 2.93 -13.36
C VAL A 221 -19.58 2.51 -13.35
N VAL A 222 -18.68 3.43 -13.66
CA VAL A 222 -17.22 3.30 -13.53
C VAL A 222 -16.77 3.98 -12.26
N LEU A 223 -16.15 3.23 -11.36
CA LEU A 223 -15.71 3.74 -10.06
C LEU A 223 -14.19 3.70 -9.92
N HIS A 224 -13.59 4.84 -9.65
CA HIS A 224 -12.25 4.95 -9.08
C HIS A 224 -12.34 5.22 -7.59
N SER A 225 -11.53 4.55 -6.77
CA SER A 225 -11.47 4.81 -5.34
C SER A 225 -10.04 5.03 -4.83
N GLY A 226 -9.88 5.91 -3.84
CA GLY A 226 -8.66 6.13 -3.08
C GLY A 226 -7.99 7.48 -3.31
N ASN A 227 -6.66 7.52 -3.24
CA ASN A 227 -5.90 8.75 -3.33
C ASN A 227 -6.03 9.41 -4.71
N MET A 228 -6.39 10.69 -4.72
CA MET A 228 -6.42 11.55 -5.92
C MET A 228 -5.10 12.35 -6.00
N GLY A 229 -4.01 11.64 -6.27
CA GLY A 229 -2.68 12.22 -6.39
C GLY A 229 -2.24 12.37 -7.85
N LEU A 230 -1.18 13.14 -8.06
CA LEU A 230 -0.68 13.48 -9.40
C LEU A 230 -0.32 12.24 -10.24
N LYS A 231 0.19 11.17 -9.62
CA LYS A 231 0.64 9.96 -10.33
C LYS A 231 -0.52 9.13 -10.91
N GLN A 232 -1.74 9.33 -10.43
CA GLN A 232 -2.90 8.56 -10.83
C GLN A 232 -3.45 8.91 -12.20
N GLY A 233 -3.16 10.10 -12.76
CA GLY A 233 -3.64 10.50 -14.08
C GLY A 233 -5.17 10.45 -14.20
N LEU A 234 -5.89 10.90 -13.17
CA LEU A 234 -7.35 10.78 -13.11
C LEU A 234 -8.10 11.64 -14.11
N GLU A 235 -7.44 12.60 -14.74
CA GLU A 235 -7.97 13.41 -15.83
C GLU A 235 -8.44 12.58 -17.02
N VAL A 236 -7.89 11.37 -17.21
CA VAL A 236 -8.34 10.44 -18.26
C VAL A 236 -9.80 10.00 -18.02
N LEU A 237 -10.24 9.86 -16.76
CA LEU A 237 -11.61 9.52 -16.41
C LEU A 237 -12.56 10.70 -16.68
N VAL A 238 -12.10 11.93 -16.46
CA VAL A 238 -12.87 13.13 -16.82
C VAL A 238 -13.02 13.23 -18.33
N GLY A 239 -11.95 12.95 -19.09
CA GLY A 239 -11.98 12.88 -20.55
C GLY A 239 -12.97 11.84 -21.06
N ALA A 240 -12.93 10.61 -20.52
CA ALA A 240 -13.84 9.54 -20.90
C ALA A 240 -15.32 9.88 -20.57
N ALA A 241 -15.58 10.53 -19.44
CA ALA A 241 -16.92 10.95 -19.05
C ALA A 241 -17.53 11.97 -20.04
N ARG A 242 -16.72 12.86 -20.60
CA ARG A 242 -17.16 13.81 -21.63
C ARG A 242 -17.56 13.16 -22.96
N LEU A 243 -16.94 12.02 -23.26
CA LEU A 243 -17.19 11.31 -24.53
C LEU A 243 -18.51 10.52 -24.52
N ASP A 244 -19.03 10.19 -23.33
CA ASP A 244 -20.26 9.41 -23.21
C ASP A 244 -21.08 9.81 -21.97
N PRO A 245 -22.15 10.60 -22.14
CA PRO A 245 -22.99 11.04 -21.03
C PRO A 245 -23.86 9.93 -20.40
N GLU A 246 -24.02 8.78 -21.07
CA GLU A 246 -24.81 7.65 -20.56
C GLU A 246 -24.04 6.82 -19.50
N VAL A 247 -22.71 6.85 -19.56
CA VAL A 247 -21.84 6.17 -18.57
C VAL A 247 -21.59 7.12 -17.40
N ARG A 248 -21.88 6.66 -16.18
CA ARG A 248 -21.58 7.40 -14.95
C ARG A 248 -20.16 7.11 -14.46
N PHE A 249 -19.40 8.16 -14.23
CA PHE A 249 -18.08 8.07 -13.63
C PHE A 249 -18.11 8.57 -12.18
N VAL A 250 -17.45 7.86 -11.28
CA VAL A 250 -17.38 8.23 -9.86
C VAL A 250 -15.93 8.20 -9.39
N LEU A 251 -15.44 9.34 -8.94
CA LEU A 251 -14.15 9.48 -8.27
C LEU A 251 -14.40 9.55 -6.76
N MET A 252 -14.17 8.47 -6.05
CA MET A 252 -14.37 8.37 -4.60
C MET A 252 -13.03 8.46 -3.88
N GLY A 253 -12.82 9.51 -3.10
CA GLY A 253 -11.57 9.65 -2.35
C GLY A 253 -11.19 11.08 -2.05
N ASP A 254 -9.91 11.28 -1.75
CA ASP A 254 -9.31 12.58 -1.50
C ASP A 254 -7.85 12.61 -1.96
N GLY A 255 -7.27 13.80 -2.07
CA GLY A 255 -5.87 13.97 -2.45
C GLY A 255 -5.56 15.33 -3.05
N SER A 256 -4.30 15.54 -3.37
CA SER A 256 -3.79 16.84 -3.85
C SER A 256 -4.42 17.32 -5.16
N GLN A 257 -4.96 16.42 -5.97
CA GLN A 257 -5.59 16.75 -7.27
C GLN A 257 -7.11 16.92 -7.19
N ARG A 258 -7.73 16.67 -6.03
CA ARG A 258 -9.19 16.71 -5.89
C ARG A 258 -9.81 18.03 -6.36
N ALA A 259 -9.24 19.18 -5.97
CA ALA A 259 -9.73 20.49 -6.36
C ALA A 259 -9.56 20.76 -7.87
N ALA A 260 -8.46 20.34 -8.46
CA ALA A 260 -8.20 20.47 -9.89
C ALA A 260 -9.16 19.60 -10.71
N LEU A 261 -9.38 18.36 -10.29
CA LEU A 261 -10.34 17.44 -10.90
C LEU A 261 -11.78 17.97 -10.81
N ALA A 262 -12.17 18.54 -9.66
CA ALA A 262 -13.49 19.16 -9.50
C ALA A 262 -13.68 20.35 -10.46
N SER A 263 -12.65 21.17 -10.63
CA SER A 263 -12.69 22.27 -11.58
C SER A 263 -12.77 21.78 -13.04
N MET A 264 -12.03 20.74 -13.37
CA MET A 264 -12.02 20.12 -14.69
C MET A 264 -13.36 19.45 -15.03
N ALA A 265 -14.04 18.91 -14.03
CA ALA A 265 -15.31 18.19 -14.17
C ALA A 265 -16.56 19.08 -14.01
N ALA A 266 -16.40 20.39 -13.85
CA ALA A 266 -17.52 21.31 -13.55
C ALA A 266 -18.62 21.31 -14.63
N ASP A 267 -18.28 21.00 -15.87
CA ASP A 267 -19.17 20.89 -17.03
C ASP A 267 -19.51 19.42 -17.40
N VAL A 268 -19.21 18.45 -16.55
CA VAL A 268 -19.37 17.01 -16.82
C VAL A 268 -20.44 16.42 -15.90
N PRO A 269 -21.73 16.41 -16.29
CA PRO A 269 -22.84 16.08 -15.39
C PRO A 269 -22.91 14.60 -14.99
N ASN A 270 -22.24 13.73 -15.72
CA ASN A 270 -22.16 12.28 -15.47
C ASN A 270 -20.91 11.87 -14.69
N LEU A 271 -20.18 12.83 -14.09
CA LEU A 271 -19.04 12.55 -13.22
C LEU A 271 -19.25 13.13 -11.83
N ASP A 272 -19.12 12.28 -10.82
CA ASP A 272 -19.18 12.67 -9.41
C ASP A 272 -17.83 12.56 -8.74
N ILE A 273 -17.51 13.51 -7.88
CA ILE A 273 -16.36 13.47 -6.97
C ILE A 273 -16.88 13.42 -5.54
N ILE A 274 -16.82 12.24 -4.93
CA ILE A 274 -17.38 11.99 -3.60
C ILE A 274 -16.27 11.72 -2.56
N PRO A 275 -16.54 11.97 -1.28
CA PRO A 275 -15.59 11.66 -0.21
C PRO A 275 -15.36 10.14 -0.09
N PRO A 276 -14.28 9.71 0.59
CA PRO A 276 -14.06 8.31 0.90
C PRO A 276 -15.27 7.69 1.63
N ALA A 277 -15.63 6.47 1.25
CA ALA A 277 -16.65 5.72 1.99
C ALA A 277 -16.12 5.34 3.38
N ALA A 278 -17.03 5.17 4.35
CA ALA A 278 -16.69 4.60 5.64
C ALA A 278 -16.21 3.15 5.47
N ASP A 279 -15.27 2.71 6.31
CA ASP A 279 -14.61 1.39 6.20
C ASP A 279 -15.60 0.22 6.11
N ASN A 280 -16.69 0.27 6.89
CA ASN A 280 -17.73 -0.76 6.90
C ASN A 280 -18.65 -0.77 5.66
N GLY A 281 -18.67 0.29 4.87
CA GLY A 281 -19.44 0.39 3.62
C GLY A 281 -18.58 0.32 2.35
N PHE A 282 -17.27 0.46 2.49
CA PHE A 282 -16.35 0.52 1.37
C PHE A 282 -16.41 -0.71 0.44
N PRO A 283 -16.41 -1.97 0.94
CA PRO A 283 -16.52 -3.15 0.08
C PRO A 283 -17.80 -3.19 -0.73
N ASP A 284 -18.94 -2.78 -0.12
CA ASP A 284 -20.24 -2.80 -0.77
C ASP A 284 -20.31 -1.75 -1.89
N VAL A 285 -19.70 -0.56 -1.69
CA VAL A 285 -19.60 0.49 -2.72
C VAL A 285 -18.78 0.01 -3.92
N LEU A 286 -17.64 -0.65 -3.69
CA LEU A 286 -16.84 -1.23 -4.78
C LEU A 286 -17.64 -2.26 -5.59
N ALA A 287 -18.35 -3.17 -4.90
CA ALA A 287 -19.15 -4.22 -5.53
C ALA A 287 -20.38 -3.68 -6.27
N ALA A 288 -20.85 -2.49 -5.90
CA ALA A 288 -22.00 -1.84 -6.55
C ALA A 288 -21.68 -1.27 -7.95
N ALA A 289 -20.42 -0.98 -8.25
CA ALA A 289 -19.99 -0.53 -9.57
C ALA A 289 -20.11 -1.64 -10.63
N ASP A 290 -20.07 -1.26 -11.90
CA ASP A 290 -19.98 -2.19 -13.03
C ASP A 290 -18.51 -2.44 -13.39
N VAL A 291 -17.69 -1.39 -13.34
CA VAL A 291 -16.27 -1.41 -13.65
C VAL A 291 -15.51 -0.65 -12.57
N LEU A 292 -14.37 -1.18 -12.14
CA LEU A 292 -13.43 -0.51 -11.25
C LEU A 292 -12.25 0.02 -12.07
N ALA A 293 -11.97 1.32 -12.02
CA ALA A 293 -10.93 1.95 -12.82
C ALA A 293 -9.64 2.19 -12.04
N VAL A 294 -8.54 1.70 -12.57
CA VAL A 294 -7.18 2.02 -12.11
C VAL A 294 -6.47 2.78 -13.21
N THR A 295 -5.98 3.97 -12.89
CA THR A 295 -5.27 4.82 -13.83
C THR A 295 -3.92 5.24 -13.27
N GLN A 296 -2.91 5.37 -14.13
CA GLN A 296 -1.59 5.90 -13.80
C GLN A 296 -1.01 6.60 -15.03
N HIS A 297 -0.24 7.67 -14.81
CA HIS A 297 0.52 8.30 -15.89
C HIS A 297 1.49 7.33 -16.54
N ALA A 298 1.77 7.49 -17.83
CA ALA A 298 2.66 6.65 -18.62
C ALA A 298 4.07 6.52 -18.01
N ALA A 299 4.54 7.55 -17.32
CA ALA A 299 5.84 7.58 -16.66
C ALA A 299 5.90 6.75 -15.36
N VAL A 300 4.75 6.27 -14.84
CA VAL A 300 4.69 5.47 -13.61
C VAL A 300 4.88 4.00 -13.94
N LEU A 301 6.14 3.56 -14.07
CA LEU A 301 6.47 2.18 -14.47
C LEU A 301 6.59 1.23 -13.27
N ASP A 302 7.29 1.63 -12.20
CA ASP A 302 7.80 0.66 -11.21
C ASP A 302 7.63 1.08 -9.74
N MET A 303 6.88 2.13 -9.44
CA MET A 303 6.97 2.76 -8.13
C MET A 303 6.03 2.20 -7.07
N SER A 304 4.94 1.58 -7.46
CA SER A 304 4.05 0.82 -6.57
C SER A 304 2.96 0.11 -7.36
N VAL A 305 2.72 -1.14 -7.05
CA VAL A 305 1.43 -1.74 -7.39
C VAL A 305 0.40 -1.08 -6.47
N PRO A 306 -0.64 -0.43 -7.02
CA PRO A 306 -1.62 0.24 -6.19
C PRO A 306 -2.28 -0.76 -5.24
N SER A 307 -2.21 -0.51 -3.95
CA SER A 307 -2.88 -1.34 -2.93
C SER A 307 -4.38 -1.50 -3.19
N LYS A 308 -4.98 -0.56 -3.93
CA LYS A 308 -6.39 -0.61 -4.36
C LYS A 308 -6.72 -1.82 -5.22
N LEU A 309 -5.76 -2.39 -5.99
CA LEU A 309 -6.02 -3.59 -6.79
C LEU A 309 -6.47 -4.78 -5.93
N THR A 310 -5.90 -4.97 -4.75
CA THR A 310 -6.32 -6.04 -3.85
C THR A 310 -7.79 -5.88 -3.43
N SER A 311 -8.21 -4.64 -3.17
CA SER A 311 -9.59 -4.31 -2.82
C SER A 311 -10.54 -4.47 -4.02
N TYR A 312 -10.09 -4.10 -5.21
CA TYR A 312 -10.85 -4.19 -6.45
C TYR A 312 -11.08 -5.65 -6.83
N PHE A 313 -10.05 -6.48 -6.79
CA PHE A 313 -10.18 -7.91 -7.01
C PHE A 313 -11.12 -8.57 -6.00
N GLN A 314 -11.03 -8.17 -4.72
CA GLN A 314 -11.94 -8.69 -3.67
C GLN A 314 -13.40 -8.31 -3.90
N ALA A 315 -13.67 -7.16 -4.55
CA ALA A 315 -15.03 -6.70 -4.84
C ALA A 315 -15.73 -7.52 -5.93
N GLY A 316 -15.00 -8.34 -6.70
CA GLY A 316 -15.57 -9.20 -7.73
C GLY A 316 -16.13 -8.44 -8.93
N ARG A 317 -15.52 -7.30 -9.30
CA ARG A 317 -15.88 -6.52 -10.49
C ARG A 317 -14.70 -6.44 -11.44
N PRO A 318 -14.95 -6.39 -12.77
CA PRO A 318 -13.89 -6.25 -13.75
C PRO A 318 -13.13 -4.94 -13.54
N VAL A 319 -11.82 -5.00 -13.72
CA VAL A 319 -10.93 -3.84 -13.62
C VAL A 319 -10.56 -3.37 -15.01
N VAL A 320 -10.76 -2.07 -15.30
CA VAL A 320 -10.13 -1.41 -16.44
C VAL A 320 -8.90 -0.65 -15.93
N ALA A 321 -7.71 -1.04 -16.41
CA ALA A 321 -6.46 -0.44 -15.99
C ALA A 321 -5.82 0.35 -17.14
N SER A 322 -5.91 1.69 -17.05
CA SER A 322 -5.24 2.64 -17.96
C SER A 322 -3.83 2.94 -17.41
N VAL A 323 -2.89 2.08 -17.80
CA VAL A 323 -1.53 2.05 -17.22
C VAL A 323 -0.49 1.59 -18.27
N ALA A 324 0.78 1.90 -18.02
CA ALA A 324 1.86 1.41 -18.86
C ALA A 324 1.90 -0.13 -18.88
N ALA A 325 1.93 -0.73 -20.07
CA ALA A 325 1.79 -2.19 -20.28
C ALA A 325 2.90 -3.03 -19.62
N GLN A 326 4.08 -2.44 -19.41
CA GLN A 326 5.24 -3.08 -18.76
C GLN A 326 5.30 -2.81 -17.25
N GLY A 327 4.41 -1.97 -16.71
CA GLY A 327 4.41 -1.61 -15.29
C GLY A 327 3.86 -2.73 -14.38
N GLY A 328 4.19 -2.66 -13.08
CA GLY A 328 3.77 -3.65 -12.09
C GLY A 328 2.25 -3.76 -11.96
N THR A 329 1.51 -2.66 -12.12
CA THR A 329 0.04 -2.66 -12.12
C THR A 329 -0.51 -3.52 -13.26
N ALA A 330 0.05 -3.37 -14.48
CA ALA A 330 -0.37 -4.17 -15.64
C ALA A 330 -0.05 -5.65 -15.45
N GLN A 331 1.10 -5.98 -14.87
CA GLN A 331 1.48 -7.36 -14.56
C GLN A 331 0.49 -8.00 -13.58
N GLU A 332 0.10 -7.28 -12.54
CA GLU A 332 -0.82 -7.80 -11.53
C GLU A 332 -2.25 -7.99 -12.10
N VAL A 333 -2.73 -7.08 -12.94
CA VAL A 333 -4.02 -7.25 -13.65
C VAL A 333 -3.99 -8.45 -14.58
N ARG A 334 -2.91 -8.67 -15.34
CA ARG A 334 -2.77 -9.89 -16.18
C ARG A 334 -2.74 -11.16 -15.34
N ARG A 335 -1.98 -11.17 -14.24
CA ARG A 335 -1.85 -12.32 -13.34
C ARG A 335 -3.19 -12.69 -12.70
N SER A 336 -3.98 -11.71 -12.33
CA SER A 336 -5.28 -11.93 -11.71
C SER A 336 -6.33 -12.45 -12.69
N GLY A 337 -6.20 -12.18 -13.97
CA GLY A 337 -7.26 -12.42 -14.96
C GLY A 337 -8.54 -11.63 -14.71
N ALA A 338 -8.50 -10.61 -13.82
CA ALA A 338 -9.68 -9.90 -13.32
C ALA A 338 -9.92 -8.55 -14.03
N GLY A 339 -9.35 -8.33 -15.20
CA GLY A 339 -9.53 -7.06 -15.88
C GLY A 339 -8.84 -6.96 -17.23
N VAL A 340 -8.97 -5.80 -17.84
CA VAL A 340 -8.42 -5.43 -19.13
C VAL A 340 -7.45 -4.27 -19.00
N LEU A 341 -6.47 -4.22 -19.89
CA LEU A 341 -5.47 -3.15 -19.96
C LEU A 341 -5.75 -2.24 -21.14
N VAL A 342 -5.66 -0.95 -20.93
CA VAL A 342 -5.73 0.06 -21.98
C VAL A 342 -4.51 0.98 -21.89
N PRO A 343 -4.13 1.67 -22.96
CA PRO A 343 -3.05 2.66 -22.92
C PRO A 343 -3.29 3.69 -21.82
N PRO A 344 -2.24 4.17 -21.14
CA PRO A 344 -2.37 5.27 -20.20
C PRO A 344 -2.72 6.57 -20.93
N GLU A 345 -3.45 7.48 -20.25
CA GLU A 345 -3.76 8.82 -20.76
C GLU A 345 -4.62 8.83 -22.04
N ASP A 346 -5.32 7.74 -22.34
CA ASP A 346 -6.19 7.57 -23.51
C ASP A 346 -7.65 7.39 -23.05
N PRO A 347 -8.46 8.47 -23.02
CA PRO A 347 -9.85 8.41 -22.60
C PRO A 347 -10.76 7.65 -23.57
N GLU A 348 -10.45 7.62 -24.86
CA GLU A 348 -11.20 6.89 -25.87
C GLU A 348 -11.03 5.39 -25.70
N ALA A 349 -9.79 4.91 -25.57
CA ALA A 349 -9.51 3.50 -25.31
C ALA A 349 -10.09 3.03 -23.96
N LEU A 350 -10.08 3.89 -22.93
CA LEU A 350 -10.70 3.57 -21.65
C LEU A 350 -12.21 3.42 -21.79
N LEU A 351 -12.88 4.35 -22.47
CA LEU A 351 -14.32 4.29 -22.70
C LEU A 351 -14.73 3.10 -23.57
N GLU A 352 -13.95 2.78 -24.60
CA GLU A 352 -14.19 1.59 -25.44
C GLU A 352 -14.15 0.30 -24.62
N ALA A 353 -13.16 0.15 -23.74
CA ALA A 353 -13.09 -1.00 -22.82
C ALA A 353 -14.30 -1.06 -21.88
N VAL A 354 -14.74 0.07 -21.34
CA VAL A 354 -15.94 0.15 -20.50
C VAL A 354 -17.20 -0.28 -21.27
N ARG A 355 -17.38 0.23 -22.50
CA ARG A 355 -18.51 -0.14 -23.36
C ARG A 355 -18.50 -1.60 -23.75
N SER A 356 -17.32 -2.17 -24.06
CA SER A 356 -17.16 -3.59 -24.35
C SER A 356 -17.62 -4.45 -23.17
N LEU A 357 -17.21 -4.11 -21.94
CA LEU A 357 -17.65 -4.81 -20.74
C LEU A 357 -19.15 -4.64 -20.45
N ALA A 358 -19.71 -3.46 -20.70
CA ALA A 358 -21.13 -3.21 -20.54
C ALA A 358 -21.97 -3.97 -21.57
N GLY A 359 -21.46 -4.16 -22.79
CA GLY A 359 -22.09 -4.92 -23.87
C GLY A 359 -21.96 -6.44 -23.77
N ASP A 360 -21.06 -6.94 -22.91
CA ASP A 360 -20.84 -8.35 -22.62
C ASP A 360 -20.90 -8.63 -21.11
N PRO A 361 -22.10 -8.67 -20.51
CA PRO A 361 -22.26 -8.92 -19.09
C PRO A 361 -21.68 -10.25 -18.61
N GLU A 362 -21.73 -11.30 -19.45
CA GLU A 362 -21.21 -12.62 -19.11
C GLU A 362 -19.69 -12.60 -19.03
N GLY A 363 -19.01 -12.01 -20.00
CA GLY A 363 -17.57 -11.80 -19.98
C GLY A 363 -17.11 -10.88 -18.84
N ALA A 364 -17.86 -9.81 -18.55
CA ALA A 364 -17.59 -8.92 -17.44
C ALA A 364 -17.71 -9.63 -16.08
N ASP A 365 -18.74 -10.45 -15.88
CA ASP A 365 -18.92 -11.23 -14.66
C ASP A 365 -17.83 -12.32 -14.53
N ALA A 366 -17.40 -12.94 -15.63
CA ALA A 366 -16.29 -13.90 -15.62
C ALA A 366 -14.97 -13.24 -15.19
N LEU A 367 -14.63 -12.06 -15.74
CA LEU A 367 -13.47 -11.27 -15.31
C LEU A 367 -13.59 -10.86 -13.83
N GLY A 368 -14.77 -10.39 -13.43
CA GLY A 368 -15.03 -10.01 -12.04
C GLY A 368 -14.82 -11.19 -11.08
N ALA A 369 -15.31 -12.37 -11.42
CA ALA A 369 -15.20 -13.58 -10.59
C ALA A 369 -13.75 -14.08 -10.43
N ALA A 370 -12.87 -13.81 -11.39
CA ALA A 370 -11.45 -14.16 -11.29
C ALA A 370 -10.73 -13.40 -10.15
N GLY A 371 -11.18 -12.19 -9.83
CA GLY A 371 -10.59 -11.36 -8.79
C GLY A 371 -10.58 -12.01 -7.40
N PRO A 372 -11.71 -12.37 -6.81
CA PRO A 372 -11.76 -13.05 -5.51
C PRO A 372 -11.01 -14.39 -5.49
N VAL A 373 -10.98 -15.12 -6.60
CA VAL A 373 -10.20 -16.37 -6.72
C VAL A 373 -8.71 -16.08 -6.60
N HIS A 374 -8.22 -15.06 -7.33
CA HIS A 374 -6.83 -14.62 -7.23
C HIS A 374 -6.47 -14.14 -5.81
N VAL A 375 -7.34 -13.34 -5.19
CA VAL A 375 -7.14 -12.89 -3.80
C VAL A 375 -7.07 -14.07 -2.85
N ALA A 376 -7.98 -15.01 -2.93
CA ALA A 376 -7.99 -16.17 -2.05
C ALA A 376 -6.70 -17.02 -2.18
N ALA A 377 -6.23 -17.21 -3.41
CA ALA A 377 -5.04 -18.01 -3.69
C ALA A 377 -3.70 -17.29 -3.34
N HIS A 378 -3.63 -15.97 -3.58
CA HIS A 378 -2.34 -15.27 -3.60
C HIS A 378 -2.26 -14.07 -2.66
N LEU A 379 -3.37 -13.41 -2.37
CA LEU A 379 -3.43 -12.14 -1.64
C LEU A 379 -4.33 -12.23 -0.40
N SER A 380 -4.66 -13.43 0.07
CA SER A 380 -5.34 -13.59 1.36
C SER A 380 -4.39 -13.31 2.52
N ARG A 381 -4.95 -12.92 3.67
CA ARG A 381 -4.18 -12.69 4.90
C ARG A 381 -3.41 -13.94 5.31
N GLU A 382 -4.04 -15.09 5.24
CA GLU A 382 -3.46 -16.39 5.59
C GLU A 382 -2.26 -16.71 4.69
N ALA A 383 -2.41 -16.54 3.37
CA ALA A 383 -1.32 -16.75 2.42
C ALA A 383 -0.17 -15.75 2.64
N GLY A 384 -0.49 -14.49 2.95
CA GLY A 384 0.50 -13.45 3.26
C GLY A 384 1.28 -13.75 4.53
N LEU A 385 0.60 -14.11 5.61
CA LEU A 385 1.21 -14.47 6.88
C LEU A 385 2.07 -15.74 6.75
N ALA A 386 1.59 -16.75 6.04
CA ALA A 386 2.37 -17.98 5.79
C ALA A 386 3.69 -17.70 5.03
N ARG A 387 3.69 -16.75 4.07
CA ARG A 387 4.92 -16.32 3.40
C ARG A 387 5.88 -15.57 4.32
N ILE A 388 5.34 -14.75 5.24
CA ILE A 388 6.16 -14.07 6.27
C ILE A 388 6.77 -15.11 7.22
N ASP A 389 6.00 -16.10 7.64
CA ASP A 389 6.52 -17.19 8.51
C ASP A 389 7.61 -17.97 7.79
N ALA A 390 7.39 -18.38 6.55
CA ALA A 390 8.39 -19.07 5.74
C ALA A 390 9.69 -18.24 5.58
N LEU A 391 9.57 -16.92 5.38
CA LEU A 391 10.71 -16.01 5.30
C LEU A 391 11.49 -15.95 6.62
N VAL A 392 10.79 -15.94 7.75
CA VAL A 392 11.38 -15.95 9.09
C VAL A 392 12.06 -17.28 9.37
N ASP A 393 11.41 -18.41 9.10
CA ASP A 393 11.93 -19.74 9.32
C ASP A 393 13.19 -20.01 8.49
N GLU A 394 13.20 -19.58 7.22
CA GLU A 394 14.38 -19.64 6.37
C GLU A 394 15.52 -18.80 6.93
N ALA A 395 15.25 -17.58 7.41
CA ALA A 395 16.26 -16.70 8.00
C ALA A 395 16.85 -17.26 9.31
N LEU A 396 16.09 -18.06 10.04
CA LEU A 396 16.51 -18.77 11.24
C LEU A 396 17.25 -20.09 10.97
N GLY A 397 17.42 -20.47 9.69
CA GLY A 397 18.15 -21.66 9.27
C GLY A 397 17.30 -22.92 9.12
N GLY A 398 15.99 -22.78 8.95
CA GLY A 398 15.08 -23.90 8.63
C GLY A 398 14.92 -24.98 9.71
N ASN A 399 15.51 -24.79 10.87
CA ASN A 399 15.42 -25.73 11.99
C ASN A 399 14.72 -25.07 13.17
N ARG A 400 13.40 -25.21 13.23
CA ARG A 400 12.70 -25.17 14.52
C ARG A 400 12.36 -26.61 14.91
N PRO A 401 12.57 -26.98 16.20
CA PRO A 401 12.18 -28.28 16.70
C PRO A 401 10.67 -28.48 16.66
#